data_30af8fb164ea9d40e7e3a7bcbe9630ee
#
_entry.id   30af8fb164ea9d40e7e3a7bcbe9630ee
#
_cell.length_a   1.000
_cell.length_b   1.000
_cell.length_c   1.000
_cell.angle_alpha   90.00
_cell.angle_beta   90.00
_cell.angle_gamma   90.00
#
_symmetry.space_group_name_H-M   'P 1'
#
loop_
_entity.id
_entity.type
_entity.pdbx_description
1 polymer ?
#
loop_
_entity_poly.entity_id
_entity_poly.type
_entity_poly.pdbx_seq_one_letter_code
_entity_poly.pdbx_strand_id
1 'polypeptide(L)'
;MNRFFAIVYLVVATAAIASAQPATPTPSPVDPCAALTTRATRAETRLRDWPALDRYREANSTTTPPTKDENRVVFMGDSITDSWDDPRYGGFFPGKPYIDRGISGQTTPQMLIRFRADVIALKPRLVVILAGTNDVAGNTGPTTLQAIEDNLASMFDLAHANGIRVVFASVLPVSDYEKTTDGQPIVRTKQRPPEQIAALNTWMKKYAAMHGGIYLDYFSAMADDKGFLREELSEDGLHPNQKGYEVMAPLAEQAITAALKSRS
;
A
#
# COMPACT_ATOMS: atom_id res chain seq x y z
N MET A 1 -2.97 -39.02 93.47
CA MET A 1 -1.98 -39.27 92.42
C MET A 1 -2.45 -38.57 91.19
N ASN A 2 -2.04 -37.27 91.01
CA ASN A 2 -2.40 -36.44 89.85
C ASN A 2 -1.26 -36.37 88.91
N ARG A 3 -1.49 -36.81 87.68
CA ARG A 3 -0.55 -36.62 86.59
C ARG A 3 -0.99 -35.41 85.75
N PHE A 4 -0.17 -34.35 85.76
CA PHE A 4 -0.29 -33.22 84.86
C PHE A 4 0.38 -33.55 83.50
N PHE A 5 -0.37 -33.46 82.40
CA PHE A 5 0.16 -33.48 81.07
C PHE A 5 0.39 -32.02 80.61
N ALA A 6 1.66 -31.69 80.30
CA ALA A 6 2.01 -30.41 79.71
C ALA A 6 1.91 -30.54 78.18
N ILE A 7 1.05 -29.74 77.61
CA ILE A 7 0.96 -29.64 76.14
C ILE A 7 1.93 -28.54 75.67
N VAL A 8 2.94 -28.94 74.92
CA VAL A 8 3.87 -28.00 74.26
C VAL A 8 3.28 -27.61 72.93
N TYR A 9 2.94 -26.32 72.75
CA TYR A 9 2.58 -25.77 71.45
C TYR A 9 3.82 -25.40 70.67
N LEU A 10 4.05 -26.09 69.51
CA LEU A 10 5.08 -25.76 68.54
C LEU A 10 4.53 -24.66 67.58
N VAL A 11 5.00 -23.44 67.73
CA VAL A 11 4.70 -22.34 66.78
C VAL A 11 5.63 -22.46 65.61
N VAL A 12 5.10 -22.89 64.43
CA VAL A 12 5.84 -22.90 63.18
C VAL A 12 5.65 -21.52 62.55
N ALA A 13 6.70 -20.71 62.56
CA ALA A 13 6.72 -19.44 61.83
C ALA A 13 6.99 -19.72 60.35
N THR A 14 6.00 -19.58 59.48
CA THR A 14 6.19 -19.60 58.03
C THR A 14 6.68 -18.23 57.56
N ALA A 15 7.96 -18.17 57.19
CA ALA A 15 8.52 -17.01 56.52
C ALA A 15 8.00 -16.95 55.06
N ALA A 16 7.17 -15.98 54.73
CA ALA A 16 6.74 -15.69 53.39
C ALA A 16 7.93 -15.09 52.59
N ILE A 17 8.48 -15.83 51.63
CA ILE A 17 9.47 -15.31 50.69
C ILE A 17 8.69 -14.49 49.65
N ALA A 18 8.74 -13.16 49.78
CA ALA A 18 8.25 -12.27 48.75
C ALA A 18 9.19 -12.37 47.52
N SER A 19 8.73 -13.03 46.45
CA SER A 19 9.42 -13.01 45.18
C SER A 19 9.29 -11.61 44.57
N ALA A 20 10.39 -10.87 44.54
CA ALA A 20 10.47 -9.61 43.80
C ALA A 20 10.31 -9.91 42.29
N GLN A 21 9.22 -9.41 41.68
CA GLN A 21 9.06 -9.41 40.24
C GLN A 21 10.18 -8.57 39.62
N PRO A 22 10.84 -9.03 38.56
CA PRO A 22 11.82 -8.22 37.82
C PRO A 22 11.10 -6.97 37.29
N ALA A 23 11.65 -5.81 37.61
CA ALA A 23 11.17 -4.53 37.08
C ALA A 23 11.21 -4.57 35.55
N THR A 24 10.08 -4.30 34.91
CA THR A 24 10.01 -4.07 33.47
C THR A 24 10.95 -2.93 33.11
N PRO A 25 11.87 -3.12 32.14
CA PRO A 25 12.78 -2.04 31.74
C PRO A 25 11.96 -0.86 31.24
N THR A 26 12.12 0.28 31.88
CA THR A 26 11.56 1.56 31.42
C THR A 26 12.19 1.85 30.05
N PRO A 27 11.41 2.15 29.00
CA PRO A 27 11.95 2.49 27.69
C PRO A 27 12.89 3.69 27.87
N SER A 28 14.14 3.54 27.41
CA SER A 28 15.10 4.64 27.40
C SER A 28 14.52 5.82 26.65
N PRO A 29 14.68 7.07 27.13
CA PRO A 29 14.24 8.25 26.41
C PRO A 29 14.87 8.25 25.02
N VAL A 30 14.04 8.35 23.99
CA VAL A 30 14.51 8.44 22.60
C VAL A 30 15.36 9.70 22.48
N ASP A 31 16.64 9.53 22.13
CA ASP A 31 17.55 10.66 21.94
C ASP A 31 17.00 11.58 20.83
N PRO A 32 16.63 12.83 21.15
CA PRO A 32 16.10 13.76 20.14
C PRO A 32 17.09 13.99 18.98
N CYS A 33 18.39 13.93 19.24
CA CYS A 33 19.42 14.06 18.21
C CYS A 33 19.44 12.88 17.26
N ALA A 34 19.26 11.65 17.75
CA ALA A 34 19.15 10.45 16.91
C ALA A 34 17.92 10.50 16.00
N ALA A 35 16.78 10.96 16.52
CA ALA A 35 15.55 11.14 15.74
C ALA A 35 15.72 12.21 14.65
N LEU A 36 16.36 13.34 14.97
CA LEU A 36 16.65 14.41 14.00
C LEU A 36 17.65 13.95 12.93
N THR A 37 18.71 13.24 13.32
CA THR A 37 19.69 12.67 12.38
C THR A 37 19.01 11.70 11.42
N THR A 38 18.16 10.81 11.92
CA THR A 38 17.40 9.86 11.08
C THR A 38 16.49 10.59 10.09
N ARG A 39 15.81 11.66 10.53
CA ARG A 39 14.96 12.48 9.65
C ARG A 39 15.79 13.20 8.59
N ALA A 40 16.92 13.78 8.96
CA ALA A 40 17.82 14.46 8.02
C ALA A 40 18.35 13.48 6.97
N THR A 41 18.86 12.31 7.38
CA THR A 41 19.35 11.29 6.45
C THR A 41 18.25 10.80 5.49
N ARG A 42 17.03 10.59 5.99
CA ARG A 42 15.89 10.23 5.13
C ARG A 42 15.56 11.35 4.13
N ALA A 43 15.60 12.60 4.56
CA ALA A 43 15.35 13.74 3.67
C ALA A 43 16.43 13.85 2.60
N GLU A 44 17.70 13.71 2.96
CA GLU A 44 18.82 13.70 2.01
C GLU A 44 18.73 12.56 1.00
N THR A 45 18.38 11.34 1.44
CA THR A 45 18.17 10.19 0.57
C THR A 45 17.04 10.47 -0.43
N ARG A 46 15.93 11.05 0.04
CA ARG A 46 14.82 11.45 -0.84
C ARG A 46 15.21 12.54 -1.84
N LEU A 47 16.09 13.46 -1.47
CA LEU A 47 16.58 14.49 -2.40
C LEU A 47 17.53 13.92 -3.46
N ARG A 48 18.31 12.88 -3.13
CA ARG A 48 19.26 12.24 -4.07
C ARG A 48 18.55 11.37 -5.10
N ASP A 49 17.51 10.68 -4.69
CA ASP A 49 16.70 9.79 -5.56
C ASP A 49 15.21 9.97 -5.24
N TRP A 50 14.69 11.16 -5.57
CA TRP A 50 13.29 11.53 -5.30
C TRP A 50 12.26 10.54 -5.88
N PRO A 51 12.42 10.01 -7.12
CA PRO A 51 11.51 9.03 -7.67
C PRO A 51 11.82 7.58 -7.27
N ALA A 52 12.84 7.35 -6.44
CA ALA A 52 13.31 6.03 -6.01
C ALA A 52 13.68 5.10 -7.19
N LEU A 53 14.47 5.62 -8.15
CA LEU A 53 14.94 4.87 -9.32
C LEU A 53 15.80 3.65 -8.95
N ASP A 54 16.43 3.69 -7.78
CA ASP A 54 17.27 2.60 -7.29
C ASP A 54 16.45 1.42 -6.74
N ARG A 55 15.17 1.64 -6.36
CA ARG A 55 14.34 0.65 -5.67
C ARG A 55 14.25 -0.69 -6.40
N TYR A 56 14.09 -0.65 -7.72
CA TYR A 56 13.92 -1.85 -8.56
C TYR A 56 15.07 -2.06 -9.56
N ARG A 57 16.16 -1.28 -9.47
CA ARG A 57 17.28 -1.34 -10.43
C ARG A 57 17.84 -2.76 -10.58
N GLU A 58 18.15 -3.43 -9.47
CA GLU A 58 18.70 -4.78 -9.48
C GLU A 58 17.67 -5.79 -10.02
N ALA A 59 16.44 -5.77 -9.51
CA ALA A 59 15.37 -6.64 -9.95
C ALA A 59 15.08 -6.46 -11.46
N ASN A 60 15.08 -5.21 -11.95
CA ASN A 60 14.90 -4.93 -13.37
C ASN A 60 16.06 -5.49 -14.22
N SER A 61 17.30 -5.37 -13.74
CA SER A 61 18.48 -5.83 -14.47
C SER A 61 18.56 -7.35 -14.59
N THR A 62 17.99 -8.08 -13.65
CA THR A 62 17.96 -9.55 -13.62
C THR A 62 16.68 -10.14 -14.24
N THR A 63 15.68 -9.30 -14.53
CA THR A 63 14.44 -9.75 -15.18
C THR A 63 14.73 -10.17 -16.62
N THR A 64 14.51 -11.44 -16.94
CA THR A 64 14.69 -11.96 -18.29
C THR A 64 13.69 -11.35 -19.27
N PRO A 65 14.05 -11.15 -20.57
CA PRO A 65 13.09 -10.76 -21.57
C PRO A 65 11.87 -11.69 -21.62
N PRO A 66 10.64 -11.17 -21.83
CA PRO A 66 9.46 -12.03 -21.92
C PRO A 66 9.54 -12.97 -23.11
N THR A 67 9.05 -14.19 -22.97
CA THR A 67 8.85 -15.09 -24.11
C THR A 67 7.69 -14.60 -24.99
N LYS A 68 7.62 -15.11 -26.25
CA LYS A 68 6.58 -14.69 -27.20
C LYS A 68 5.16 -14.90 -26.67
N ASP A 69 4.96 -15.96 -25.89
CA ASP A 69 3.63 -16.35 -25.38
C ASP A 69 3.39 -15.88 -23.93
N GLU A 70 4.36 -15.24 -23.31
CA GLU A 70 4.23 -14.70 -21.98
C GLU A 70 3.31 -13.47 -21.94
N ASN A 71 2.25 -13.55 -21.16
CA ASN A 71 1.39 -12.43 -20.89
C ASN A 71 1.89 -11.65 -19.66
N ARG A 72 3.12 -11.11 -19.75
CA ARG A 72 3.69 -10.30 -18.67
C ARG A 72 2.81 -9.10 -18.38
N VAL A 73 2.51 -8.89 -17.12
CA VAL A 73 1.79 -7.72 -16.61
C VAL A 73 2.64 -7.03 -15.55
N VAL A 74 2.73 -5.71 -15.62
CA VAL A 74 3.35 -4.90 -14.58
C VAL A 74 2.25 -4.17 -13.81
N PHE A 75 2.31 -4.21 -12.48
CA PHE A 75 1.49 -3.39 -11.61
C PHE A 75 2.32 -2.21 -11.12
N MET A 76 2.03 -1.03 -11.65
CA MET A 76 2.63 0.23 -11.26
C MET A 76 1.76 0.89 -10.20
N GLY A 77 2.32 1.18 -9.02
CA GLY A 77 1.53 1.75 -7.95
C GLY A 77 2.33 2.29 -6.77
N ASP A 78 1.61 2.55 -5.72
CA ASP A 78 2.10 3.05 -4.42
C ASP A 78 2.14 1.94 -3.35
N SER A 79 1.90 2.29 -2.06
CA SER A 79 1.89 1.34 -0.95
C SER A 79 0.85 0.24 -1.08
N ILE A 80 -0.27 0.50 -1.74
CA ILE A 80 -1.32 -0.50 -1.93
C ILE A 80 -0.84 -1.62 -2.88
N THR A 81 -0.03 -1.28 -3.87
CA THR A 81 0.61 -2.26 -4.75
C THR A 81 1.82 -2.91 -4.05
N ASP A 82 2.74 -2.11 -3.49
CA ASP A 82 3.96 -2.54 -2.79
C ASP A 82 3.68 -3.57 -1.67
N SER A 83 2.60 -3.35 -0.89
CA SER A 83 2.23 -4.24 0.21
C SER A 83 1.57 -5.55 -0.24
N TRP A 84 1.10 -5.64 -1.49
CA TRP A 84 0.42 -6.85 -1.97
C TRP A 84 1.33 -8.07 -2.04
N ASP A 85 2.64 -7.87 -2.21
CA ASP A 85 3.64 -8.94 -2.20
C ASP A 85 4.02 -9.42 -0.78
N ASP A 86 3.45 -8.82 0.27
CA ASP A 86 3.67 -9.28 1.65
C ASP A 86 3.05 -10.68 1.84
N PRO A 87 3.80 -11.67 2.32
CA PRO A 87 3.31 -13.03 2.55
C PRO A 87 2.05 -13.13 3.43
N ARG A 88 1.82 -12.12 4.28
CA ARG A 88 0.60 -12.02 5.11
C ARG A 88 -0.68 -11.91 4.28
N TYR A 89 -0.59 -11.46 3.04
CA TYR A 89 -1.74 -11.25 2.15
C TYR A 89 -1.89 -12.34 1.08
N GLY A 90 -1.22 -13.49 1.24
CA GLY A 90 -1.36 -14.65 0.34
C GLY A 90 -0.44 -14.63 -0.88
N GLY A 91 0.40 -13.61 -1.00
CA GLY A 91 1.35 -13.43 -2.10
C GLY A 91 0.75 -12.79 -3.35
N PHE A 92 1.61 -12.19 -4.14
CA PHE A 92 1.24 -11.43 -5.34
C PHE A 92 1.03 -12.36 -6.54
N PHE A 93 -0.23 -12.70 -6.83
CA PHE A 93 -0.66 -13.51 -7.97
C PHE A 93 0.20 -14.76 -8.24
N PRO A 94 0.22 -15.76 -7.34
CA PRO A 94 1.09 -16.93 -7.46
C PRO A 94 0.95 -17.63 -8.81
N GLY A 95 2.08 -17.94 -9.45
CA GLY A 95 2.13 -18.64 -10.74
C GLY A 95 1.77 -17.80 -11.97
N LYS A 96 1.53 -16.50 -11.82
CA LYS A 96 1.31 -15.57 -12.93
C LYS A 96 2.59 -14.82 -13.29
N PRO A 97 2.81 -14.48 -14.56
CA PRO A 97 3.94 -13.64 -14.99
C PRO A 97 3.66 -12.15 -14.69
N TYR A 98 3.29 -11.86 -13.46
CA TYR A 98 2.97 -10.50 -13.01
C TYR A 98 4.09 -9.97 -12.16
N ILE A 99 4.42 -8.70 -12.34
CA ILE A 99 5.53 -8.02 -11.69
C ILE A 99 4.99 -6.85 -10.89
N ASP A 100 5.25 -6.86 -9.59
CA ASP A 100 4.96 -5.75 -8.70
C ASP A 100 6.02 -4.64 -8.90
N ARG A 101 5.56 -3.41 -9.09
CA ARG A 101 6.34 -2.16 -9.13
C ARG A 101 5.66 -1.08 -8.30
N GLY A 102 5.11 -1.48 -7.15
CA GLY A 102 4.63 -0.57 -6.12
C GLY A 102 5.79 0.06 -5.34
N ILE A 103 5.65 1.32 -4.95
CA ILE A 103 6.55 1.98 -4.00
C ILE A 103 5.73 2.80 -3.03
N SER A 104 5.81 2.45 -1.76
CA SER A 104 5.03 3.08 -0.69
C SER A 104 5.18 4.61 -0.65
N GLY A 105 4.04 5.30 -0.59
CA GLY A 105 3.97 6.76 -0.47
C GLY A 105 4.18 7.54 -1.76
N GLN A 106 4.44 6.88 -2.88
CA GLN A 106 4.67 7.56 -4.16
C GLN A 106 3.44 8.24 -4.73
N THR A 107 3.70 9.35 -5.42
CA THR A 107 2.76 10.16 -6.19
C THR A 107 2.95 9.95 -7.68
N THR A 108 1.99 10.39 -8.48
CA THR A 108 1.99 10.22 -9.94
C THR A 108 3.22 10.80 -10.64
N PRO A 109 3.78 11.98 -10.27
CA PRO A 109 5.00 12.48 -10.92
C PRO A 109 6.23 11.60 -10.64
N GLN A 110 6.34 10.99 -9.47
CA GLN A 110 7.41 10.05 -9.16
C GLN A 110 7.28 8.77 -10.00
N MET A 111 6.05 8.24 -10.12
CA MET A 111 5.76 7.07 -10.96
C MET A 111 6.04 7.34 -12.43
N LEU A 112 5.69 8.54 -12.94
CA LEU A 112 5.97 8.94 -14.33
C LEU A 112 7.47 8.94 -14.63
N ILE A 113 8.32 9.46 -13.72
CA ILE A 113 9.78 9.48 -13.93
C ILE A 113 10.35 8.07 -14.02
N ARG A 114 9.91 7.12 -13.18
CA ARG A 114 10.39 5.74 -13.19
C ARG A 114 9.68 4.82 -14.18
N PHE A 115 8.67 5.31 -14.89
CA PHE A 115 7.81 4.50 -15.76
C PHE A 115 8.60 3.78 -16.86
N ARG A 116 9.62 4.42 -17.43
CA ARG A 116 10.45 3.77 -18.45
C ARG A 116 11.25 2.59 -17.87
N ALA A 117 11.89 2.76 -16.71
CA ALA A 117 12.73 1.73 -16.10
C ALA A 117 11.90 0.56 -15.56
N ASP A 118 10.78 0.87 -14.91
CA ASP A 118 10.00 -0.11 -14.13
C ASP A 118 8.82 -0.72 -14.91
N VAL A 119 8.48 -0.16 -16.07
CA VAL A 119 7.41 -0.69 -16.93
C VAL A 119 7.93 -0.95 -18.35
N ILE A 120 8.31 0.07 -19.10
CA ILE A 120 8.59 -0.06 -20.54
C ILE A 120 9.76 -1.00 -20.79
N ALA A 121 10.85 -0.88 -20.02
CA ALA A 121 12.05 -1.71 -20.18
C ALA A 121 11.78 -3.21 -19.90
N LEU A 122 10.76 -3.54 -19.10
CA LEU A 122 10.35 -4.90 -18.80
C LEU A 122 9.51 -5.54 -19.91
N LYS A 123 9.12 -4.75 -20.93
CA LYS A 123 8.36 -5.17 -22.11
C LYS A 123 7.09 -5.97 -21.76
N PRO A 124 6.24 -5.49 -20.85
CA PRO A 124 5.00 -6.19 -20.55
C PRO A 124 4.00 -6.07 -21.70
N ARG A 125 3.03 -6.96 -21.76
CA ARG A 125 1.87 -6.83 -22.64
C ARG A 125 0.84 -5.83 -22.10
N LEU A 126 0.85 -5.62 -20.78
CA LEU A 126 -0.13 -4.80 -20.09
C LEU A 126 0.48 -4.19 -18.83
N VAL A 127 0.08 -2.98 -18.51
CA VAL A 127 0.32 -2.33 -17.21
C VAL A 127 -1.00 -2.03 -16.50
N VAL A 128 -1.08 -2.39 -15.22
CA VAL A 128 -2.13 -1.93 -14.30
C VAL A 128 -1.57 -0.76 -13.52
N ILE A 129 -2.24 0.39 -13.57
CA ILE A 129 -1.80 1.62 -12.88
C ILE A 129 -2.80 1.93 -11.76
N LEU A 130 -2.35 1.86 -10.51
CA LEU A 130 -3.08 2.27 -9.31
C LEU A 130 -2.33 3.44 -8.67
N ALA A 131 -2.81 4.66 -8.87
CA ALA A 131 -2.12 5.88 -8.45
C ALA A 131 -3.09 7.04 -8.20
N GLY A 132 -2.68 8.01 -7.38
CA GLY A 132 -3.40 9.24 -7.12
C GLY A 132 -3.77 9.48 -5.66
N THR A 133 -3.89 8.44 -4.82
CA THR A 133 -4.27 8.61 -3.40
C THR A 133 -3.25 9.46 -2.62
N ASN A 134 -1.96 9.32 -2.93
CA ASN A 134 -0.89 10.07 -2.29
C ASN A 134 -0.72 11.49 -2.85
N ASP A 135 -1.10 11.70 -4.09
CA ASP A 135 -1.20 13.03 -4.70
C ASP A 135 -2.29 13.85 -4.01
N VAL A 136 -3.49 13.27 -3.89
CA VAL A 136 -4.61 13.89 -3.17
C VAL A 136 -4.23 14.21 -1.72
N ALA A 137 -3.45 13.33 -1.06
CA ALA A 137 -2.94 13.57 0.29
C ALA A 137 -1.82 14.61 0.37
N GLY A 138 -1.26 15.07 -0.75
CA GLY A 138 -0.19 16.06 -0.78
C GLY A 138 1.17 15.52 -0.34
N ASN A 139 1.46 14.23 -0.52
CA ASN A 139 2.70 13.59 -0.06
C ASN A 139 3.98 14.25 -0.62
N THR A 140 3.92 14.84 -1.80
CA THR A 140 5.02 15.58 -2.45
C THR A 140 4.76 17.08 -2.56
N GLY A 141 3.83 17.58 -1.76
CA GLY A 141 3.37 18.97 -1.76
C GLY A 141 1.99 19.15 -2.41
N PRO A 142 1.45 20.37 -2.36
CA PRO A 142 0.16 20.67 -2.94
C PRO A 142 0.14 20.37 -4.45
N THR A 143 -0.94 19.77 -4.92
CA THR A 143 -1.16 19.49 -6.34
C THR A 143 -2.62 19.77 -6.73
N THR A 144 -2.93 19.72 -8.02
CA THR A 144 -4.28 19.85 -8.55
C THR A 144 -4.72 18.53 -9.16
N LEU A 145 -6.03 18.28 -9.23
CA LEU A 145 -6.55 17.11 -9.94
C LEU A 145 -6.06 17.08 -11.39
N GLN A 146 -6.03 18.24 -12.08
CA GLN A 146 -5.50 18.32 -13.45
C GLN A 146 -4.06 17.83 -13.55
N ALA A 147 -3.17 18.18 -12.62
CA ALA A 147 -1.79 17.71 -12.65
C ALA A 147 -1.68 16.19 -12.41
N ILE A 148 -2.55 15.61 -11.60
CA ILE A 148 -2.65 14.16 -11.41
C ILE A 148 -3.11 13.49 -12.71
N GLU A 149 -4.16 14.04 -13.32
CA GLU A 149 -4.72 13.60 -14.60
C GLU A 149 -3.67 13.66 -15.73
N ASP A 150 -2.91 14.75 -15.84
CA ASP A 150 -1.84 14.92 -16.83
C ASP A 150 -0.72 13.90 -16.67
N ASN A 151 -0.33 13.56 -15.42
CA ASN A 151 0.65 12.51 -15.15
C ASN A 151 0.14 11.11 -15.54
N LEU A 152 -1.13 10.81 -15.21
CA LEU A 152 -1.76 9.55 -15.59
C LEU A 152 -1.91 9.43 -17.10
N ALA A 153 -2.35 10.49 -17.79
CA ALA A 153 -2.41 10.55 -19.25
C ALA A 153 -1.03 10.32 -19.87
N SER A 154 0.01 10.97 -19.34
CA SER A 154 1.39 10.79 -19.82
C SER A 154 1.87 9.34 -19.66
N MET A 155 1.57 8.67 -18.54
CA MET A 155 1.90 7.25 -18.37
C MET A 155 1.12 6.36 -19.35
N PHE A 156 -0.15 6.69 -19.62
CA PHE A 156 -0.97 5.99 -20.60
C PHE A 156 -0.37 6.12 -22.00
N ASP A 157 -0.03 7.33 -22.42
CA ASP A 157 0.53 7.62 -23.75
C ASP A 157 1.89 6.94 -23.92
N LEU A 158 2.74 6.95 -22.89
CA LEU A 158 4.01 6.24 -22.90
C LEU A 158 3.82 4.73 -23.05
N ALA A 159 2.85 4.14 -22.33
CA ALA A 159 2.53 2.73 -22.47
C ALA A 159 2.04 2.42 -23.91
N HIS A 160 1.07 3.19 -24.41
CA HIS A 160 0.47 3.03 -25.72
C HIS A 160 1.51 3.15 -26.85
N ALA A 161 2.37 4.15 -26.78
CA ALA A 161 3.46 4.35 -27.75
C ALA A 161 4.48 3.20 -27.79
N ASN A 162 4.53 2.37 -26.73
CA ASN A 162 5.37 1.18 -26.64
C ASN A 162 4.59 -0.14 -26.83
N GLY A 163 3.34 -0.08 -27.33
CA GLY A 163 2.50 -1.26 -27.58
C GLY A 163 2.02 -1.97 -26.31
N ILE A 164 2.03 -1.28 -25.17
CA ILE A 164 1.63 -1.81 -23.87
C ILE A 164 0.17 -1.39 -23.61
N ARG A 165 -0.72 -2.35 -23.34
CA ARG A 165 -2.10 -2.07 -22.96
C ARG A 165 -2.16 -1.50 -21.55
N VAL A 166 -3.19 -0.67 -21.28
CA VAL A 166 -3.34 0.00 -19.99
C VAL A 166 -4.66 -0.39 -19.32
N VAL A 167 -4.55 -0.73 -18.04
CA VAL A 167 -5.67 -0.82 -17.12
C VAL A 167 -5.48 0.27 -16.06
N PHE A 168 -6.41 1.23 -15.99
CA PHE A 168 -6.49 2.16 -14.87
C PHE A 168 -7.33 1.55 -13.75
N ALA A 169 -6.70 1.29 -12.61
CA ALA A 169 -7.39 0.89 -11.40
C ALA A 169 -7.84 2.12 -10.63
N SER A 170 -9.10 2.15 -10.21
CA SER A 170 -9.65 3.25 -9.41
C SER A 170 -8.87 3.43 -8.12
N VAL A 171 -8.68 4.67 -7.71
CA VAL A 171 -8.26 5.01 -6.34
C VAL A 171 -9.30 4.46 -5.37
N LEU A 172 -8.83 3.77 -4.33
CA LEU A 172 -9.68 3.15 -3.31
C LEU A 172 -10.41 4.20 -2.47
N PRO A 173 -11.56 3.87 -1.88
CA PRO A 173 -12.15 4.69 -0.83
C PRO A 173 -11.24 4.73 0.39
N VAL A 174 -11.43 5.72 1.26
CA VAL A 174 -10.77 5.83 2.56
C VAL A 174 -11.80 5.93 3.67
N SER A 175 -11.41 5.69 4.93
CA SER A 175 -12.29 5.79 6.09
C SER A 175 -11.55 6.32 7.32
N ASP A 176 -12.28 6.81 8.32
CA ASP A 176 -11.76 7.45 9.52
C ASP A 176 -11.96 6.60 10.79
N TYR A 177 -12.16 5.28 10.65
CA TYR A 177 -12.40 4.42 11.81
C TYR A 177 -11.14 4.09 12.62
N GLU A 178 -9.94 4.25 12.03
CA GLU A 178 -8.68 4.05 12.75
C GLU A 178 -8.51 5.09 13.86
N LYS A 179 -7.95 4.65 14.98
CA LYS A 179 -7.64 5.52 16.12
C LYS A 179 -6.17 5.43 16.48
N THR A 180 -5.61 6.53 16.93
CA THR A 180 -4.29 6.58 17.54
C THR A 180 -4.27 5.79 18.87
N THR A 181 -3.07 5.53 19.40
CA THR A 181 -2.90 4.81 20.68
C THR A 181 -3.55 5.51 21.87
N ASP A 182 -3.77 6.82 21.80
CA ASP A 182 -4.50 7.63 22.79
C ASP A 182 -6.01 7.78 22.47
N GLY A 183 -6.50 7.01 21.47
CA GLY A 183 -7.92 6.94 21.11
C GLY A 183 -8.45 8.06 20.23
N GLN A 184 -7.59 8.96 19.73
CA GLN A 184 -8.03 10.01 18.84
C GLN A 184 -8.25 9.47 17.41
N PRO A 185 -9.28 9.93 16.68
CA PRO A 185 -9.52 9.47 15.32
C PRO A 185 -8.41 9.91 14.36
N ILE A 186 -7.99 9.02 13.49
CA ILE A 186 -7.12 9.34 12.35
C ILE A 186 -8.02 9.72 11.17
N VAL A 187 -8.04 11.02 10.83
CA VAL A 187 -8.97 11.56 9.84
C VAL A 187 -8.35 11.46 8.44
N ARG A 188 -8.51 10.31 7.79
CA ARG A 188 -8.05 10.04 6.42
C ARG A 188 -8.79 10.87 5.39
N THR A 189 -10.11 11.05 5.57
CA THR A 189 -10.98 11.79 4.66
C THR A 189 -10.62 13.27 4.56
N LYS A 190 -10.02 13.87 5.60
CA LYS A 190 -9.51 15.23 5.53
C LYS A 190 -8.29 15.37 4.61
N GLN A 191 -7.43 14.36 4.58
CA GLN A 191 -6.25 14.33 3.71
C GLN A 191 -6.60 13.86 2.30
N ARG A 192 -7.62 13.04 2.18
CA ARG A 192 -8.10 12.42 0.93
C ARG A 192 -9.59 12.63 0.78
N PRO A 193 -10.04 13.86 0.44
CA PRO A 193 -11.45 14.17 0.33
C PRO A 193 -12.16 13.22 -0.64
N PRO A 194 -13.25 12.55 -0.22
CA PRO A 194 -13.97 11.58 -1.05
C PRO A 194 -14.42 12.14 -2.40
N GLU A 195 -14.76 13.41 -2.45
CA GLU A 195 -15.15 14.10 -3.69
C GLU A 195 -14.00 14.23 -4.69
N GLN A 196 -12.76 14.40 -4.22
CA GLN A 196 -11.58 14.41 -5.10
C GLN A 196 -11.26 13.02 -5.64
N ILE A 197 -11.38 11.98 -4.80
CA ILE A 197 -11.24 10.59 -5.22
C ILE A 197 -12.29 10.25 -6.29
N ALA A 198 -13.56 10.61 -6.05
CA ALA A 198 -14.65 10.36 -6.98
C ALA A 198 -14.46 11.11 -8.32
N ALA A 199 -13.99 12.35 -8.29
CA ALA A 199 -13.69 13.13 -9.48
C ALA A 199 -12.56 12.46 -10.30
N LEU A 200 -11.46 12.10 -9.64
CA LEU A 200 -10.33 11.42 -10.30
C LEU A 200 -10.74 10.07 -10.91
N ASN A 201 -11.48 9.25 -10.17
CA ASN A 201 -11.99 7.97 -10.66
C ASN A 201 -12.93 8.14 -11.85
N THR A 202 -13.76 9.18 -11.84
CA THR A 202 -14.65 9.52 -12.97
C THR A 202 -13.83 9.90 -14.20
N TRP A 203 -12.80 10.71 -14.04
CA TRP A 203 -11.90 11.07 -15.14
C TRP A 203 -11.15 9.84 -15.68
N MET A 204 -10.55 9.00 -14.80
CA MET A 204 -9.84 7.77 -15.21
C MET A 204 -10.73 6.85 -16.03
N LYS A 205 -12.00 6.67 -15.61
CA LYS A 205 -12.99 5.85 -16.32
C LYS A 205 -13.27 6.37 -17.73
N LYS A 206 -13.48 7.69 -17.84
CA LYS A 206 -13.72 8.36 -19.14
C LYS A 206 -12.49 8.30 -20.03
N TYR A 207 -11.32 8.60 -19.47
CA TYR A 207 -10.07 8.60 -20.23
C TYR A 207 -9.74 7.22 -20.78
N ALA A 208 -9.81 6.18 -19.95
CA ALA A 208 -9.60 4.80 -20.39
C ALA A 208 -10.56 4.42 -21.54
N ALA A 209 -11.85 4.72 -21.41
CA ALA A 209 -12.82 4.42 -22.45
C ALA A 209 -12.57 5.14 -23.78
N MET A 210 -12.12 6.40 -23.72
CA MET A 210 -11.82 7.20 -24.93
C MET A 210 -10.53 6.77 -25.62
N HIS A 211 -9.56 6.23 -24.89
CA HIS A 211 -8.22 5.89 -25.42
C HIS A 211 -7.97 4.39 -25.56
N GLY A 212 -9.02 3.55 -25.45
CA GLY A 212 -8.90 2.11 -25.67
C GLY A 212 -8.27 1.33 -24.49
N GLY A 213 -8.21 1.95 -23.31
CA GLY A 213 -7.83 1.31 -22.08
C GLY A 213 -9.02 0.63 -21.36
N ILE A 214 -8.73 -0.04 -20.28
CA ILE A 214 -9.74 -0.65 -19.38
C ILE A 214 -9.75 0.11 -18.05
N TYR A 215 -10.93 0.37 -17.52
CA TYR A 215 -11.10 0.85 -16.14
C TYR A 215 -11.42 -0.31 -15.22
N LEU A 216 -10.62 -0.47 -14.17
CA LEU A 216 -10.77 -1.48 -13.13
C LEU A 216 -11.37 -0.84 -11.89
N ASP A 217 -12.60 -1.17 -11.58
CA ASP A 217 -13.36 -0.56 -10.47
C ASP A 217 -13.13 -1.29 -9.15
N TYR A 218 -12.03 -1.00 -8.47
CA TYR A 218 -11.82 -1.43 -7.10
C TYR A 218 -12.68 -0.62 -6.11
N PHE A 219 -12.92 0.68 -6.41
CA PHE A 219 -13.62 1.58 -5.50
C PHE A 219 -14.99 1.01 -5.11
N SER A 220 -15.80 0.66 -6.09
CA SER A 220 -17.16 0.15 -5.85
C SER A 220 -17.18 -1.19 -5.08
N ALA A 221 -16.15 -2.01 -5.27
CA ALA A 221 -16.03 -3.29 -4.57
C ALA A 221 -15.56 -3.17 -3.12
N MET A 222 -14.86 -2.08 -2.80
CA MET A 222 -14.25 -1.84 -1.48
C MET A 222 -15.06 -0.86 -0.62
N ALA A 223 -15.97 -0.07 -1.23
CA ALA A 223 -16.77 0.93 -0.53
C ALA A 223 -17.98 0.32 0.17
N ASP A 224 -18.40 0.96 1.26
CA ASP A 224 -19.71 0.79 1.87
C ASP A 224 -20.79 1.58 1.11
N ASP A 225 -22.03 1.54 1.59
CA ASP A 225 -23.18 2.27 1.02
C ASP A 225 -23.07 3.80 1.09
N LYS A 226 -22.11 4.31 1.88
CA LYS A 226 -21.80 5.74 2.02
C LYS A 226 -20.57 6.17 1.23
N GLY A 227 -19.89 5.23 0.58
CA GLY A 227 -18.68 5.49 -0.20
C GLY A 227 -17.38 5.48 0.60
N PHE A 228 -17.38 5.00 1.84
CA PHE A 228 -16.19 4.86 2.68
C PHE A 228 -15.62 3.44 2.58
N LEU A 229 -14.33 3.29 2.83
CA LEU A 229 -13.67 1.99 2.86
C LEU A 229 -14.27 1.13 3.97
N ARG A 230 -14.73 -0.09 3.60
CA ARG A 230 -15.29 -1.04 4.55
C ARG A 230 -14.26 -1.49 5.57
N GLU A 231 -14.64 -1.47 6.86
CA GLU A 231 -13.75 -1.76 7.99
C GLU A 231 -13.17 -3.19 7.92
N GLU A 232 -13.94 -4.17 7.47
CA GLU A 232 -13.47 -5.55 7.34
C GLU A 232 -12.43 -5.76 6.23
N LEU A 233 -12.22 -4.79 5.34
CA LEU A 233 -11.28 -4.86 4.22
C LEU A 233 -9.98 -4.09 4.44
N SER A 234 -9.85 -3.39 5.58
CA SER A 234 -8.68 -2.60 5.91
C SER A 234 -8.56 -2.48 7.43
N GLU A 235 -7.34 -2.38 7.95
CA GLU A 235 -7.11 -2.18 9.38
C GLU A 235 -6.96 -0.70 9.72
N ASP A 236 -6.49 0.10 8.78
CA ASP A 236 -6.11 1.50 9.00
C ASP A 236 -6.96 2.54 8.24
N GLY A 237 -8.01 2.09 7.55
CA GLY A 237 -8.88 2.96 6.75
C GLY A 237 -8.28 3.47 5.44
N LEU A 238 -7.16 2.90 5.00
CA LEU A 238 -6.45 3.27 3.77
C LEU A 238 -5.91 2.06 3.00
N HIS A 239 -5.17 1.16 3.68
CA HIS A 239 -4.51 0.03 3.06
C HIS A 239 -5.37 -1.22 3.17
N PRO A 240 -5.55 -1.98 2.08
CA PRO A 240 -6.24 -3.26 2.14
C PRO A 240 -5.54 -4.23 3.09
N ASN A 241 -6.32 -4.97 3.89
CA ASN A 241 -5.85 -6.15 4.58
C ASN A 241 -5.96 -7.38 3.67
N GLN A 242 -5.72 -8.58 4.19
CA GLN A 242 -5.84 -9.82 3.44
C GLN A 242 -7.19 -9.94 2.71
N LYS A 243 -8.31 -9.68 3.39
CA LYS A 243 -9.65 -9.73 2.78
C LYS A 243 -9.83 -8.68 1.69
N GLY A 244 -9.24 -7.49 1.86
CA GLY A 244 -9.24 -6.45 0.85
C GLY A 244 -8.54 -6.91 -0.42
N TYR A 245 -7.36 -7.51 -0.33
CA TYR A 245 -6.67 -8.08 -1.49
C TYR A 245 -7.39 -9.28 -2.10
N GLU A 246 -8.06 -10.12 -1.29
CA GLU A 246 -8.91 -11.21 -1.79
C GLU A 246 -10.10 -10.69 -2.62
N VAL A 247 -10.62 -9.50 -2.32
CA VAL A 247 -11.63 -8.81 -3.14
C VAL A 247 -11.02 -8.23 -4.42
N MET A 248 -9.83 -7.63 -4.33
CA MET A 248 -9.18 -6.94 -5.45
C MET A 248 -8.63 -7.90 -6.50
N ALA A 249 -8.07 -9.05 -6.09
CA ALA A 249 -7.38 -9.97 -7.00
C ALA A 249 -8.25 -10.49 -8.16
N PRO A 250 -9.47 -11.01 -7.95
CA PRO A 250 -10.32 -11.50 -9.04
C PRO A 250 -10.75 -10.36 -9.99
N LEU A 251 -10.93 -9.14 -9.50
CA LEU A 251 -11.25 -7.97 -10.32
C LEU A 251 -10.09 -7.59 -11.23
N ALA A 252 -8.86 -7.63 -10.72
CA ALA A 252 -7.66 -7.43 -11.52
C ALA A 252 -7.55 -8.49 -12.63
N GLU A 253 -7.73 -9.77 -12.31
CA GLU A 253 -7.68 -10.87 -13.28
C GLU A 253 -8.74 -10.71 -14.39
N GLN A 254 -9.95 -10.26 -14.04
CA GLN A 254 -11.00 -9.98 -15.02
C GLN A 254 -10.59 -8.84 -15.97
N ALA A 255 -10.10 -7.73 -15.42
CA ALA A 255 -9.68 -6.56 -16.20
C ALA A 255 -8.49 -6.89 -17.11
N ILE A 256 -7.49 -7.61 -16.58
CA ILE A 256 -6.32 -8.09 -17.35
C ILE A 256 -6.76 -8.99 -18.49
N THR A 257 -7.63 -9.96 -18.19
CA THR A 257 -8.15 -10.88 -19.22
C THR A 257 -8.92 -10.15 -20.31
N ALA A 258 -9.76 -9.18 -19.95
CA ALA A 258 -10.49 -8.36 -20.90
C ALA A 258 -9.54 -7.51 -21.77
N ALA A 259 -8.55 -6.87 -21.14
CA ALA A 259 -7.58 -6.07 -21.85
C ALA A 259 -6.72 -6.91 -22.81
N LEU A 260 -6.32 -8.12 -22.43
CA LEU A 260 -5.50 -8.98 -23.31
C LEU A 260 -6.27 -9.57 -24.49
N LYS A 261 -7.63 -9.69 -24.38
CA LYS A 261 -8.50 -10.16 -25.47
C LYS A 261 -8.92 -9.07 -26.45
N SER A 262 -8.94 -7.80 -26.02
CA SER A 262 -9.29 -6.69 -26.92
C SER A 262 -8.32 -6.67 -28.08
N ARG A 263 -8.83 -6.58 -29.33
CA ARG A 263 -7.98 -6.37 -30.50
C ARG A 263 -7.47 -4.91 -30.46
N SER A 264 -6.17 -4.74 -30.54
CA SER A 264 -5.54 -3.41 -30.76
C SER A 264 -5.90 -2.87 -32.13
#